data_589129fb129ed9bee1096d1b7547c10c
#
_entry.id   589129fb129ed9bee1096d1b7547c10c
#
_cell.length_a   1.000
_cell.length_b   1.000
_cell.length_c   1.000
_cell.angle_alpha   90.00
_cell.angle_beta   90.00
_cell.angle_gamma   90.00
#
_symmetry.space_group_name_H-M   'P 1'
#
loop_
_entity.id
_entity.type
_entity.pdbx_description
1 polymer ?
#
loop_
_entity_poly.entity_id
_entity_poly.type
_entity_poly.pdbx_seq_one_letter_code
_entity_poly.pdbx_strand_id
1 'polypeptide(L)'
;MSVLDRLLRGLLARPVGDLIRQALDDELYRYRVHGDPGRLHVDPTAVINNALFNVSAGEITVGPYAFFGHNVSVLTGNHDINKFGRERQTAIQRSGRDVVVGDGAWLASHVLVLGPCRIGEHAVVAAGSLVTHDVAPYTVVAGRPATLVRRIEHGEAGA
;
A
#
# COMPACT_ATOMS: atom_id res chain seq x y z
N MET A 1 -8.51 42.38 -27.74
CA MET A 1 -7.50 41.40 -27.26
C MET A 1 -6.35 41.44 -28.26
N SER A 2 -5.18 41.92 -27.85
CA SER A 2 -4.05 42.14 -28.74
C SER A 2 -3.42 40.83 -29.22
N VAL A 3 -2.73 40.86 -30.35
CA VAL A 3 -1.93 39.72 -30.88
C VAL A 3 -0.90 39.27 -29.81
N LEU A 4 -0.37 40.22 -29.05
CA LEU A 4 0.57 39.99 -27.96
C LEU A 4 -0.07 39.22 -26.80
N ASP A 5 -1.34 39.51 -26.43
CA ASP A 5 -2.07 38.76 -25.39
C ASP A 5 -2.30 37.30 -25.79
N ARG A 6 -2.52 37.05 -27.06
CA ARG A 6 -2.73 35.71 -27.61
C ARG A 6 -1.45 34.89 -27.63
N LEU A 7 -0.31 35.53 -28.01
CA LEU A 7 1.02 34.94 -28.00
C LEU A 7 1.50 34.64 -26.59
N LEU A 8 1.34 35.58 -25.64
CA LEU A 8 1.72 35.37 -24.23
C LEU A 8 0.89 34.28 -23.57
N ARG A 9 -0.42 34.21 -23.82
CA ARG A 9 -1.27 33.11 -23.31
C ARG A 9 -0.86 31.77 -23.92
N GLY A 10 -0.50 31.71 -25.20
CA GLY A 10 -0.01 30.47 -25.83
C GLY A 10 1.35 30.04 -25.32
N LEU A 11 2.25 30.99 -25.02
CA LEU A 11 3.61 30.73 -24.53
C LEU A 11 3.59 30.26 -23.04
N LEU A 12 2.68 30.79 -22.22
CA LEU A 12 2.58 30.49 -20.80
C LEU A 12 1.62 29.32 -20.49
N ALA A 13 0.66 29.06 -21.38
CA ALA A 13 -0.34 28.02 -21.15
C ALA A 13 0.26 26.60 -21.15
N ARG A 14 1.28 26.34 -21.98
CA ARG A 14 1.95 25.03 -22.01
C ARG A 14 2.74 24.73 -20.74
N PRO A 15 3.69 25.58 -20.29
CA PRO A 15 4.44 25.30 -19.06
C PRO A 15 3.54 25.25 -17.82
N VAL A 16 2.49 26.05 -17.74
CA VAL A 16 1.52 25.99 -16.62
C VAL A 16 0.70 24.70 -16.69
N GLY A 17 0.25 24.29 -17.87
CA GLY A 17 -0.46 23.02 -18.07
C GLY A 17 0.38 21.81 -17.70
N ASP A 18 1.66 21.82 -18.05
CA ASP A 18 2.60 20.74 -17.74
C ASP A 18 2.89 20.67 -16.23
N LEU A 19 3.08 21.83 -15.57
CA LEU A 19 3.24 21.91 -14.12
C LEU A 19 1.99 21.41 -13.36
N ILE A 20 0.79 21.77 -13.81
CA ILE A 20 -0.45 21.28 -13.22
C ILE A 20 -0.57 19.76 -13.41
N ARG A 21 -0.26 19.24 -14.58
CA ARG A 21 -0.28 17.81 -14.87
C ARG A 21 0.69 17.06 -13.97
N GLN A 22 1.94 17.54 -13.88
CA GLN A 22 2.95 16.96 -13.01
C GLN A 22 2.52 16.97 -11.55
N ALA A 23 1.98 18.09 -11.05
CA ALA A 23 1.48 18.17 -9.67
C ALA A 23 0.30 17.22 -9.42
N LEU A 24 -0.58 17.03 -10.40
CA LEU A 24 -1.69 16.06 -10.31
C LEU A 24 -1.17 14.62 -10.34
N ASP A 25 -0.20 14.31 -11.20
CA ASP A 25 0.39 12.98 -11.28
C ASP A 25 1.14 12.66 -9.97
N ASP A 26 1.91 13.59 -9.42
CA ASP A 26 2.61 13.44 -8.15
C ASP A 26 1.61 13.16 -6.99
N GLU A 27 0.47 13.84 -6.97
CA GLU A 27 -0.56 13.62 -5.94
C GLU A 27 -1.33 12.29 -6.15
N LEU A 28 -1.62 11.91 -7.40
CA LEU A 28 -2.32 10.65 -7.72
C LEU A 28 -1.48 9.42 -7.38
N TYR A 29 -0.16 9.50 -7.47
CA TYR A 29 0.77 8.40 -7.16
C TYR A 29 1.36 8.48 -5.76
N ARG A 30 0.95 9.43 -4.95
CA ARG A 30 1.41 9.58 -3.58
C ARG A 30 0.70 8.62 -2.64
N TYR A 31 1.47 7.87 -1.84
CA TYR A 31 0.90 7.05 -0.77
C TYR A 31 0.29 7.92 0.35
N ARG A 32 -0.65 7.37 1.08
CA ARG A 32 -1.36 8.04 2.17
C ARG A 32 -1.22 7.26 3.46
N VAL A 33 -1.05 7.97 4.58
CA VAL A 33 -0.98 7.38 5.91
C VAL A 33 -2.12 7.91 6.77
N HIS A 34 -2.88 7.01 7.37
CA HIS A 34 -3.88 7.31 8.38
C HIS A 34 -3.37 6.83 9.75
N GLY A 35 -3.27 7.74 10.71
CA GLY A 35 -2.68 7.52 12.03
C GLY A 35 -1.32 8.20 12.16
N ASP A 36 -0.50 7.77 13.12
CA ASP A 36 0.84 8.32 13.36
C ASP A 36 1.84 7.82 12.31
N PRO A 37 2.36 8.68 11.42
CA PRO A 37 3.32 8.26 10.39
C PRO A 37 4.60 7.60 10.95
N GLY A 38 4.98 7.87 12.21
CA GLY A 38 6.12 7.24 12.86
C GLY A 38 5.98 5.72 13.05
N ARG A 39 4.77 5.18 12.83
CA ARG A 39 4.48 3.72 12.88
C ARG A 39 4.52 3.04 11.51
N LEU A 40 4.88 3.75 10.45
CA LEU A 40 5.11 3.22 9.12
C LEU A 40 6.61 3.22 8.82
N HIS A 41 7.17 2.04 8.60
CA HIS A 41 8.57 1.80 8.30
C HIS A 41 8.70 1.22 6.90
N VAL A 42 9.15 2.02 5.96
CA VAL A 42 9.33 1.59 4.56
C VAL A 42 10.79 1.64 4.21
N ASP A 43 11.33 0.51 3.74
CA ASP A 43 12.71 0.47 3.24
C ASP A 43 12.86 1.39 2.02
N PRO A 44 13.98 2.15 1.91
CA PRO A 44 14.21 3.07 0.79
C PRO A 44 14.19 2.42 -0.61
N THR A 45 14.42 1.12 -0.70
CA THR A 45 14.37 0.37 -1.97
C THR A 45 12.98 -0.12 -2.34
N ALA A 46 12.01 -0.02 -1.42
CA ALA A 46 10.64 -0.46 -1.67
C ALA A 46 9.88 0.52 -2.59
N VAL A 47 9.00 -0.02 -3.43
CA VAL A 47 8.12 0.77 -4.31
C VAL A 47 6.68 0.60 -3.86
N ILE A 48 6.08 1.64 -3.28
CA ILE A 48 4.76 1.55 -2.65
C ILE A 48 3.64 2.31 -3.40
N ASN A 49 3.98 2.98 -4.50
CA ASN A 49 3.03 3.74 -5.34
C ASN A 49 2.02 4.57 -4.51
N ASN A 50 0.75 4.56 -4.89
CA ASN A 50 -0.34 5.27 -4.21
C ASN A 50 -1.04 4.43 -3.12
N ALA A 51 -0.28 3.63 -2.39
CA ALA A 51 -0.82 2.78 -1.32
C ALA A 51 -1.49 3.60 -0.20
N LEU A 52 -2.45 2.98 0.48
CA LEU A 52 -3.06 3.48 1.71
C LEU A 52 -2.58 2.65 2.89
N PHE A 53 -1.95 3.30 3.86
CA PHE A 53 -1.55 2.69 5.12
C PHE A 53 -2.42 3.22 6.26
N ASN A 54 -3.05 2.32 7.02
CA ASN A 54 -3.70 2.68 8.27
C ASN A 54 -2.91 2.06 9.43
N VAL A 55 -2.20 2.90 10.18
CA VAL A 55 -1.33 2.52 11.30
C VAL A 55 -1.98 2.79 12.67
N SER A 56 -3.31 2.89 12.75
CA SER A 56 -4.01 3.29 13.97
C SER A 56 -3.96 2.23 15.09
N ALA A 57 -3.78 0.93 14.75
CA ALA A 57 -3.79 -0.16 15.72
C ALA A 57 -2.58 -1.11 15.63
N GLY A 58 -1.57 -0.78 14.85
CA GLY A 58 -0.34 -1.56 14.70
C GLY A 58 0.70 -0.80 13.91
N GLU A 59 1.92 -1.29 13.92
CA GLU A 59 2.99 -0.84 13.05
C GLU A 59 2.89 -1.54 11.70
N ILE A 60 3.38 -0.87 10.65
CA ILE A 60 3.51 -1.47 9.32
C ILE A 60 4.96 -1.35 8.91
N THR A 61 5.58 -2.50 8.60
CA THR A 61 6.94 -2.57 8.07
C THR A 61 6.91 -3.11 6.65
N VAL A 62 7.60 -2.44 5.73
CA VAL A 62 7.79 -2.87 4.34
C VAL A 62 9.28 -3.06 4.10
N GLY A 63 9.67 -4.29 3.82
CA GLY A 63 11.07 -4.70 3.66
C GLY A 63 11.69 -4.28 2.33
N PRO A 64 13.01 -4.49 2.20
CA PRO A 64 13.78 -4.17 0.99
C PRO A 64 13.18 -4.79 -0.27
N TYR A 65 13.21 -4.02 -1.37
CA TYR A 65 12.76 -4.46 -2.69
C TYR A 65 11.31 -4.96 -2.76
N ALA A 66 10.51 -4.82 -1.69
CA ALA A 66 9.08 -5.07 -1.78
C ALA A 66 8.43 -4.06 -2.74
N PHE A 67 7.47 -4.51 -3.53
CA PHE A 67 6.83 -3.60 -4.47
C PHE A 67 5.32 -3.83 -4.57
N PHE A 68 4.61 -2.72 -4.69
CA PHE A 68 3.17 -2.68 -4.73
C PHE A 68 2.70 -2.25 -6.11
N GLY A 69 1.59 -2.82 -6.55
CA GLY A 69 0.78 -2.24 -7.62
C GLY A 69 0.05 -1.00 -7.13
N HIS A 70 -0.93 -0.54 -7.90
CA HIS A 70 -1.73 0.63 -7.54
C HIS A 70 -2.86 0.27 -6.58
N ASN A 71 -3.24 1.26 -5.72
CA ASN A 71 -4.38 1.17 -4.82
C ASN A 71 -4.31 -0.01 -3.84
N VAL A 72 -3.12 -0.39 -3.42
CA VAL A 72 -2.93 -1.36 -2.33
C VAL A 72 -3.33 -0.70 -1.01
N SER A 73 -4.03 -1.41 -0.15
CA SER A 73 -4.38 -0.93 1.19
C SER A 73 -3.85 -1.89 2.25
N VAL A 74 -3.10 -1.36 3.22
CA VAL A 74 -2.58 -2.12 4.37
C VAL A 74 -3.16 -1.51 5.63
N LEU A 75 -4.04 -2.24 6.32
CA LEU A 75 -4.86 -1.70 7.38
C LEU A 75 -4.62 -2.46 8.69
N THR A 76 -4.17 -1.74 9.71
CA THR A 76 -4.10 -2.24 11.09
C THR A 76 -5.34 -1.86 11.91
N GLY A 77 -6.04 -0.79 11.50
CA GLY A 77 -7.20 -0.27 12.23
C GLY A 77 -8.32 -1.28 12.39
N ASN A 78 -8.94 -1.29 13.57
CA ASN A 78 -10.08 -2.14 13.89
C ASN A 78 -10.94 -1.50 14.98
N HIS A 79 -12.23 -1.77 14.96
CA HIS A 79 -13.19 -1.39 15.99
C HIS A 79 -13.67 -2.62 16.75
N ASP A 80 -14.06 -2.43 18.02
CA ASP A 80 -14.67 -3.51 18.80
C ASP A 80 -16.06 -3.84 18.26
N ILE A 81 -16.19 -5.01 17.62
CA ILE A 81 -17.41 -5.47 16.99
C ILE A 81 -18.52 -5.79 18.02
N ASN A 82 -18.18 -6.01 19.30
CA ASN A 82 -19.13 -6.29 20.37
C ASN A 82 -19.75 -5.02 20.97
N LYS A 83 -19.31 -3.85 20.53
CA LYS A 83 -19.88 -2.57 20.90
C LYS A 83 -20.90 -2.10 19.87
N PHE A 84 -21.75 -1.13 20.22
CA PHE A 84 -22.81 -0.63 19.37
C PHE A 84 -22.87 0.91 19.37
N GLY A 85 -23.47 1.49 18.35
CA GLY A 85 -23.67 2.93 18.23
C GLY A 85 -22.34 3.71 18.37
N ARG A 86 -22.38 4.79 19.12
CA ARG A 86 -21.23 5.68 19.34
C ARG A 86 -20.05 4.94 20.01
N GLU A 87 -20.32 4.00 20.89
CA GLU A 87 -19.27 3.25 21.59
C GLU A 87 -18.43 2.45 20.58
N ARG A 88 -19.04 1.79 19.58
CA ARG A 88 -18.31 1.10 18.51
C ARG A 88 -17.43 2.06 17.69
N GLN A 89 -17.93 3.27 17.40
CA GLN A 89 -17.16 4.26 16.65
C GLN A 89 -15.89 4.71 17.39
N THR A 90 -15.90 4.70 18.70
CA THR A 90 -14.80 5.19 19.55
C THR A 90 -13.94 4.09 20.15
N ALA A 91 -14.43 2.86 20.25
CA ALA A 91 -13.71 1.70 20.76
C ALA A 91 -12.75 1.15 19.71
N ILE A 92 -11.56 1.76 19.61
CA ILE A 92 -10.51 1.38 18.67
C ILE A 92 -9.42 0.62 19.42
N GLN A 93 -9.05 -0.56 18.93
CA GLN A 93 -7.85 -1.26 19.35
C GLN A 93 -6.63 -0.43 18.94
N ARG A 94 -5.67 -0.23 19.84
CA ARG A 94 -4.55 0.70 19.61
C ARG A 94 -3.21 0.01 19.35
N SER A 95 -3.13 -1.32 19.47
CA SER A 95 -1.91 -2.10 19.28
C SER A 95 -2.20 -3.57 18.96
N GLY A 96 -1.16 -4.32 18.61
CA GLY A 96 -1.22 -5.76 18.40
C GLY A 96 -1.78 -6.17 17.04
N ARG A 97 -1.82 -5.26 16.08
CA ARG A 97 -2.29 -5.54 14.72
C ARG A 97 -1.24 -5.25 13.65
N ASP A 98 0.01 -5.51 13.99
CA ASP A 98 1.14 -5.19 13.13
C ASP A 98 1.07 -5.96 11.81
N VAL A 99 1.57 -5.32 10.76
CA VAL A 99 1.74 -5.93 9.43
C VAL A 99 3.20 -5.84 9.03
N VAL A 100 3.76 -6.97 8.60
CA VAL A 100 5.10 -7.02 8.05
C VAL A 100 5.02 -7.54 6.62
N VAL A 101 5.51 -6.74 5.67
CA VAL A 101 5.72 -7.15 4.28
C VAL A 101 7.20 -7.45 4.12
N GLY A 102 7.52 -8.71 3.85
CA GLY A 102 8.89 -9.21 3.72
C GLY A 102 9.60 -8.74 2.45
N ASP A 103 10.90 -8.98 2.43
CA ASP A 103 11.80 -8.59 1.37
C ASP A 103 11.36 -9.13 0.01
N GLY A 104 11.41 -8.31 -1.02
CA GLY A 104 11.03 -8.69 -2.38
C GLY A 104 9.57 -9.15 -2.56
N ALA A 105 8.71 -8.99 -1.57
CA ALA A 105 7.29 -9.35 -1.69
C ALA A 105 6.57 -8.46 -2.70
N TRP A 106 5.70 -9.06 -3.50
CA TRP A 106 4.89 -8.37 -4.50
C TRP A 106 3.40 -8.36 -4.12
N LEU A 107 2.87 -7.18 -3.83
CA LEU A 107 1.44 -6.97 -3.66
C LEU A 107 0.89 -6.34 -4.95
N ALA A 108 0.13 -7.10 -5.74
CA ALA A 108 -0.42 -6.59 -6.99
C ALA A 108 -1.54 -5.56 -6.74
N SER A 109 -2.02 -4.91 -7.79
CA SER A 109 -2.99 -3.80 -7.66
C SER A 109 -4.26 -4.21 -6.93
N HIS A 110 -4.82 -3.28 -6.14
CA HIS A 110 -6.06 -3.45 -5.38
C HIS A 110 -6.01 -4.56 -4.31
N VAL A 111 -4.83 -4.98 -3.87
CA VAL A 111 -4.69 -5.88 -2.73
C VAL A 111 -5.11 -5.14 -1.45
N LEU A 112 -5.88 -5.84 -0.62
CA LEU A 112 -6.24 -5.39 0.72
C LEU A 112 -5.61 -6.32 1.76
N VAL A 113 -4.79 -5.77 2.65
CA VAL A 113 -4.17 -6.49 3.77
C VAL A 113 -4.81 -6.02 5.07
N LEU A 114 -5.32 -6.96 5.87
CA LEU A 114 -5.89 -6.68 7.19
C LEU A 114 -5.00 -7.32 8.26
N GLY A 115 -4.34 -6.48 9.07
CA GLY A 115 -3.51 -6.94 10.17
C GLY A 115 -4.31 -7.59 11.31
N PRO A 116 -3.69 -8.40 12.21
CA PRO A 116 -2.25 -8.67 12.16
C PRO A 116 -1.91 -9.76 11.15
N CYS A 117 -0.85 -9.60 10.39
CA CYS A 117 -0.32 -10.65 9.51
C CYS A 117 1.10 -10.34 9.01
N ARG A 118 1.78 -11.38 8.55
CA ARG A 118 3.07 -11.30 7.89
C ARG A 118 2.95 -11.82 6.46
N ILE A 119 3.45 -11.05 5.50
CA ILE A 119 3.65 -11.49 4.13
C ILE A 119 5.13 -11.86 4.01
N GLY A 120 5.41 -13.13 3.73
CA GLY A 120 6.76 -13.68 3.69
C GLY A 120 7.59 -13.09 2.53
N GLU A 121 8.90 -13.24 2.64
CA GLU A 121 9.84 -12.80 1.60
C GLU A 121 9.48 -13.42 0.24
N HIS A 122 9.62 -12.64 -0.82
CA HIS A 122 9.33 -13.05 -2.19
C HIS A 122 7.94 -13.66 -2.41
N ALA A 123 7.01 -13.47 -1.47
CA ALA A 123 5.62 -13.85 -1.68
C ALA A 123 4.93 -12.93 -2.69
N VAL A 124 4.00 -13.47 -3.43
CA VAL A 124 3.19 -12.74 -4.41
C VAL A 124 1.72 -12.79 -3.99
N VAL A 125 1.11 -11.64 -3.82
CA VAL A 125 -0.32 -11.50 -3.58
C VAL A 125 -0.98 -10.99 -4.87
N ALA A 126 -1.81 -11.81 -5.49
CA ALA A 126 -2.46 -11.50 -6.76
C ALA A 126 -3.43 -10.32 -6.63
N ALA A 127 -3.65 -9.61 -7.74
CA ALA A 127 -4.51 -8.43 -7.78
C ALA A 127 -5.92 -8.67 -7.21
N GLY A 128 -6.45 -7.68 -6.47
CA GLY A 128 -7.78 -7.73 -5.87
C GLY A 128 -7.92 -8.70 -4.69
N SER A 129 -6.86 -9.32 -4.21
CA SER A 129 -6.92 -10.28 -3.10
C SER A 129 -7.14 -9.59 -1.75
N LEU A 130 -7.73 -10.35 -0.80
CA LEU A 130 -7.89 -9.98 0.59
C LEU A 130 -7.01 -10.87 1.48
N VAL A 131 -5.96 -10.32 2.05
CA VAL A 131 -5.08 -11.00 2.99
C VAL A 131 -5.59 -10.75 4.42
N THR A 132 -5.86 -11.82 5.16
CA THR A 132 -6.32 -11.80 6.55
C THR A 132 -5.49 -12.66 7.49
N HIS A 133 -4.51 -13.39 6.94
CA HIS A 133 -3.61 -14.31 7.65
C HIS A 133 -2.21 -14.23 7.04
N ASP A 134 -1.26 -14.85 7.71
CA ASP A 134 0.11 -14.93 7.22
C ASP A 134 0.21 -15.60 5.85
N VAL A 135 1.08 -15.06 5.00
CA VAL A 135 1.42 -15.60 3.70
C VAL A 135 2.84 -16.15 3.79
N ALA A 136 3.00 -17.43 3.46
CA ALA A 136 4.30 -18.09 3.50
C ALA A 136 5.28 -17.47 2.48
N PRO A 137 6.59 -17.46 2.77
CA PRO A 137 7.62 -17.05 1.81
C PRO A 137 7.55 -17.87 0.51
N TYR A 138 7.96 -17.28 -0.60
CA TYR A 138 8.05 -17.94 -1.90
C TYR A 138 6.74 -18.62 -2.33
N THR A 139 5.61 -17.97 -2.06
CA THR A 139 4.28 -18.46 -2.48
C THR A 139 3.53 -17.42 -3.28
N VAL A 140 2.64 -17.89 -4.15
CA VAL A 140 1.61 -17.06 -4.80
C VAL A 140 0.28 -17.34 -4.12
N VAL A 141 -0.37 -16.30 -3.63
CA VAL A 141 -1.73 -16.38 -3.05
C VAL A 141 -2.69 -15.52 -3.84
N ALA A 142 -3.96 -15.92 -3.89
CA ALA A 142 -5.02 -15.19 -4.56
C ALA A 142 -6.38 -15.40 -3.89
N GLY A 143 -7.31 -14.49 -4.13
CA GLY A 143 -8.71 -14.62 -3.72
C GLY A 143 -9.11 -13.79 -2.51
N ARG A 144 -10.36 -13.96 -2.06
CA ARG A 144 -10.97 -13.22 -0.95
C ARG A 144 -11.77 -14.18 -0.07
N PRO A 145 -11.19 -14.68 1.03
CA PRO A 145 -9.81 -14.46 1.51
C PRO A 145 -8.75 -15.09 0.58
N ALA A 146 -7.53 -14.55 0.63
CA ALA A 146 -6.40 -15.04 -0.16
C ALA A 146 -5.99 -16.45 0.31
N THR A 147 -5.84 -17.38 -0.64
CA THR A 147 -5.42 -18.75 -0.41
C THR A 147 -4.26 -19.11 -1.33
N LEU A 148 -3.50 -20.14 -0.94
CA LEU A 148 -2.35 -20.61 -1.71
C LEU A 148 -2.77 -21.05 -3.12
N VAL A 149 -2.12 -20.49 -4.15
CA VAL A 149 -2.26 -20.91 -5.55
C VAL A 149 -1.13 -21.85 -5.93
N ARG A 150 0.12 -21.46 -5.65
CA ARG A 150 1.32 -22.25 -5.93
C ARG A 150 2.52 -21.78 -5.13
N ARG A 151 3.57 -22.59 -5.06
CA ARG A 151 4.89 -22.19 -4.59
C ARG A 151 5.70 -21.60 -5.75
N ILE A 152 6.62 -20.72 -5.42
CA ILE A 152 7.61 -20.15 -6.33
C ILE A 152 8.85 -21.05 -6.23
N GLU A 153 9.27 -21.62 -7.34
CA GLU A 153 10.56 -22.32 -7.39
C GLU A 153 11.68 -21.29 -7.27
N HIS A 154 12.49 -21.41 -6.25
CA HIS A 154 13.70 -20.64 -6.06
C HIS A 154 14.85 -21.66 -5.98
N GLY A 155 15.81 -21.51 -6.88
CA GLY A 155 17.02 -22.30 -6.80
C GLY A 155 17.71 -21.99 -5.46
N GLU A 156 18.21 -23.00 -4.76
CA GLU A 156 19.15 -22.75 -3.68
C GLU A 156 20.27 -21.90 -4.28
N ALA A 157 20.48 -20.69 -3.73
CA ALA A 157 21.62 -19.88 -4.11
C ALA A 157 22.85 -20.76 -3.86
N GLY A 158 23.52 -21.15 -4.94
CA GLY A 158 24.61 -22.08 -4.90
C GLY A 158 25.63 -21.66 -3.84
N ALA A 159 25.94 -22.59 -2.98
CA ALA A 159 26.95 -22.48 -1.94
C ALA A 159 28.32 -22.15 -2.50
#